data_07ae9374698bd2e615fce4b471ffef82
#
_entry.id   07ae9374698bd2e615fce4b471ffef82
#
_cell.length_a   1.000
_cell.length_b   1.000
_cell.length_c   1.000
_cell.angle_alpha   90.00
_cell.angle_beta   90.00
_cell.angle_gamma   90.00
#
_symmetry.space_group_name_H-M   'P 1'
#
loop_
_entity.id
_entity.type
_entity.pdbx_description
1 polymer ?
#
loop_
_entity_poly.entity_id
_entity_poly.type
_entity_poly.pdbx_seq_one_letter_code
_entity_poly.pdbx_strand_id
1 'polypeptide(L)'
;MLFCYAYQRNNGYASIVIKVPIKRLDADLPIPKYAKPGDAGCDLLAAEQTVLEPGGGRGLISTGIAIALPEGYAAFIQPRSGLALKHGVTCLNTPGLIDSGYRGELKVLLVNTDPKVPFEVNRGERIAQLVIQKVEQAEFVAT
;
A
#
# COMPACT_ATOMS: atom_id res chain seq x y z
N MET A 1 20.28 9.33 12.71
CA MET A 1 21.29 8.66 11.85
C MET A 1 20.58 8.20 10.58
N LEU A 2 20.79 8.90 9.48
CA LEU A 2 20.13 8.63 8.19
C LEU A 2 20.90 7.52 7.48
N PHE A 3 20.31 6.36 7.31
CA PHE A 3 20.83 5.36 6.37
C PHE A 3 20.32 5.65 4.96
N CYS A 4 21.20 6.23 4.17
CA CYS A 4 21.02 6.41 2.74
C CYS A 4 21.43 5.09 2.06
N TYR A 5 20.50 4.24 1.65
CA TYR A 5 20.82 3.13 0.76
C TYR A 5 20.86 3.65 -0.67
N ALA A 6 22.07 4.03 -1.11
CA ALA A 6 22.33 4.26 -2.53
C ALA A 6 22.53 2.89 -3.21
N TYR A 7 21.55 2.50 -4.01
CA TYR A 7 21.73 1.36 -4.93
C TYR A 7 22.40 1.89 -6.20
N GLN A 8 23.71 1.62 -6.35
CA GLN A 8 24.42 1.86 -7.60
C GLN A 8 24.13 0.75 -8.59
N ARG A 9 23.35 1.03 -9.64
CA ARG A 9 23.44 0.28 -10.89
C ARG A 9 24.39 0.96 -11.85
N ASN A 10 25.43 0.26 -12.26
CA ASN A 10 26.30 0.61 -13.38
C ASN A 10 25.53 0.47 -14.70
N ASN A 11 24.70 1.41 -15.09
CA ASN A 11 24.12 1.56 -16.43
C ASN A 11 23.45 2.94 -16.59
N GLY A 12 24.11 4.02 -16.24
CA GLY A 12 23.79 5.38 -16.75
C GLY A 12 22.44 6.02 -16.34
N TYR A 13 21.54 5.30 -15.70
CA TYR A 13 20.29 5.83 -15.16
C TYR A 13 20.41 5.89 -13.63
N ALA A 14 20.61 7.08 -13.10
CA ALA A 14 20.44 7.31 -11.67
C ALA A 14 18.96 7.09 -11.32
N SER A 15 18.65 6.04 -10.58
CA SER A 15 17.31 5.89 -10.00
C SER A 15 17.11 7.01 -9.00
N ILE A 16 16.18 7.93 -9.28
CA ILE A 16 15.83 8.99 -8.34
C ILE A 16 15.07 8.34 -7.19
N VAL A 17 15.72 8.21 -6.04
CA VAL A 17 15.06 7.77 -4.81
C VAL A 17 14.41 8.98 -4.15
N ILE A 18 13.08 9.00 -4.08
CA ILE A 18 12.35 10.05 -3.36
C ILE A 18 12.27 9.73 -1.87
N LYS A 19 12.30 10.76 -1.03
CA LYS A 19 12.09 10.63 0.41
C LYS A 19 10.61 10.86 0.71
N VAL A 20 9.96 9.90 1.35
CA VAL A 20 8.57 9.99 1.78
C VAL A 20 8.53 9.96 3.31
N PRO A 21 8.23 11.09 3.96
CA PRO A 21 8.02 11.10 5.41
C PRO A 21 6.90 10.15 5.80
N ILE A 22 7.12 9.40 6.88
CA ILE A 22 6.16 8.45 7.44
C ILE A 22 5.95 8.74 8.92
N LYS A 23 4.69 8.78 9.34
CA LYS A 23 4.29 8.83 10.75
C LYS A 23 3.80 7.45 11.15
N ARG A 24 4.42 6.88 12.19
CA ARG A 24 3.96 5.64 12.81
C ARG A 24 2.86 5.98 13.80
N LEU A 25 1.66 5.50 13.56
CA LEU A 25 0.51 5.58 14.47
C LEU A 25 0.49 4.37 15.39
N ASP A 26 1.08 3.27 14.93
CA ASP A 26 1.34 2.05 15.69
C ASP A 26 2.85 1.81 15.75
N ALA A 27 3.44 1.99 16.93
CA ALA A 27 4.88 1.90 17.13
C ALA A 27 5.42 0.46 17.12
N ASP A 28 4.57 -0.53 17.32
CA ASP A 28 4.96 -1.94 17.40
C ASP A 28 5.04 -2.61 16.03
N LEU A 29 4.41 -2.01 15.01
CA LEU A 29 4.55 -2.49 13.64
C LEU A 29 5.75 -1.87 12.93
N PRO A 30 6.48 -2.65 12.09
CA PRO A 30 7.57 -2.12 11.31
C PRO A 30 7.05 -1.17 10.22
N ILE A 31 7.88 -0.20 9.82
CA ILE A 31 7.58 0.62 8.63
C ILE A 31 7.68 -0.22 7.36
N PRO A 32 6.90 0.11 6.31
CA PRO A 32 6.99 -0.56 5.01
C PRO A 32 8.40 -0.48 4.44
N LYS A 33 8.83 -1.55 3.80
CA LYS A 33 10.12 -1.64 3.11
C LYS A 33 9.99 -2.55 1.88
N TYR A 34 10.77 -2.26 0.85
CA TYR A 34 10.89 -3.16 -0.28
C TYR A 34 11.61 -4.44 0.15
N ALA A 35 11.08 -5.60 -0.22
CA ALA A 35 11.64 -6.89 0.18
C ALA A 35 12.94 -7.19 -0.58
N LYS A 36 13.00 -6.78 -1.85
CA LYS A 36 14.16 -6.98 -2.74
C LYS A 36 14.45 -5.71 -3.54
N PRO A 37 15.71 -5.52 -3.97
CA PRO A 37 16.04 -4.48 -4.94
C PRO A 37 15.24 -4.65 -6.24
N GLY A 38 14.59 -3.57 -6.69
CA GLY A 38 13.78 -3.57 -7.89
C GLY A 38 12.30 -3.91 -7.68
N ASP A 39 11.87 -4.24 -6.47
CA ASP A 39 10.45 -4.37 -6.16
C ASP A 39 9.73 -3.03 -6.40
N ALA A 40 8.55 -3.10 -7.02
CA ALA A 40 7.73 -1.91 -7.27
C ALA A 40 6.84 -1.54 -6.07
N GLY A 41 6.47 -2.51 -5.26
CA GLY A 41 5.60 -2.35 -4.10
C GLY A 41 6.25 -2.78 -2.80
N CYS A 42 5.84 -2.17 -1.69
CA CYS A 42 6.17 -2.60 -0.35
C CYS A 42 4.92 -3.07 0.38
N ASP A 43 5.04 -4.13 1.19
CA ASP A 43 3.91 -4.69 1.92
C ASP A 43 3.32 -3.71 2.94
N LEU A 44 1.99 -3.65 3.02
CA LEU A 44 1.23 -3.03 4.09
C LEU A 44 0.72 -4.10 5.05
N LEU A 45 0.90 -3.85 6.35
CA LEU A 45 0.51 -4.75 7.42
C LEU A 45 -0.81 -4.32 8.03
N ALA A 46 -1.61 -5.27 8.48
CA ALA A 46 -2.79 -4.99 9.30
C ALA A 46 -2.36 -4.55 10.72
N ALA A 47 -2.92 -3.45 11.21
CA ALA A 47 -2.71 -2.98 12.58
C ALA A 47 -3.76 -3.55 13.55
N GLU A 48 -4.74 -4.25 13.04
CA GLU A 48 -5.85 -4.81 13.80
C GLU A 48 -6.21 -6.22 13.34
N GLN A 49 -6.97 -6.92 14.15
CA GLN A 49 -7.57 -8.21 13.79
C GLN A 49 -9.03 -7.98 13.39
N THR A 50 -9.47 -8.64 12.32
CA THR A 50 -10.86 -8.62 11.89
C THR A 50 -11.20 -9.86 11.08
N VAL A 51 -12.48 -10.14 10.89
CA VAL A 51 -12.98 -11.22 10.04
C VAL A 51 -13.73 -10.60 8.87
N LEU A 52 -13.39 -11.05 7.67
CA LEU A 52 -14.13 -10.73 6.45
C LEU A 52 -15.07 -11.91 6.16
N GLU A 53 -16.35 -11.68 6.34
CA GLU A 53 -17.37 -12.70 6.06
C GLU A 53 -17.35 -13.11 4.59
N PRO A 54 -17.74 -14.35 4.25
CA PRO A 54 -17.78 -14.80 2.88
C PRO A 54 -18.87 -14.07 2.06
N GLY A 55 -18.81 -14.22 0.74
CA GLY A 55 -19.83 -13.68 -0.14
C GLY A 55 -19.82 -12.16 -0.30
N GLY A 56 -18.66 -11.52 -0.19
CA GLY A 56 -18.50 -10.09 -0.38
C GLY A 56 -18.40 -9.29 0.93
N GLY A 57 -18.15 -9.94 2.05
CA GLY A 57 -17.84 -9.27 3.32
C GLY A 57 -16.64 -8.33 3.19
N ARG A 58 -16.77 -7.10 3.73
CA ARG A 58 -15.81 -6.02 3.58
C ARG A 58 -15.26 -5.55 4.91
N GLY A 59 -14.00 -5.09 4.91
CA GLY A 59 -13.36 -4.46 6.05
C GLY A 59 -12.45 -3.33 5.62
N LEU A 60 -12.48 -2.22 6.34
CA LEU A 60 -11.53 -1.12 6.20
C LEU A 60 -10.46 -1.26 7.27
N ILE A 61 -9.33 -1.84 6.89
CA ILE A 61 -8.29 -2.30 7.82
C ILE A 61 -7.24 -1.20 8.03
N SER A 62 -7.01 -0.83 9.28
CA SER A 62 -5.96 0.09 9.67
C SER A 62 -4.57 -0.49 9.42
N THR A 63 -3.61 0.33 8.99
CA THR A 63 -2.21 -0.07 8.78
C THR A 63 -1.26 0.50 9.83
N GLY A 64 -1.73 1.41 10.67
CA GLY A 64 -0.92 2.05 11.70
C GLY A 64 0.11 3.07 11.18
N ILE A 65 -0.02 3.52 9.94
CA ILE A 65 0.88 4.52 9.34
C ILE A 65 0.14 5.60 8.57
N ALA A 66 0.76 6.78 8.52
CA ALA A 66 0.40 7.87 7.60
C ALA A 66 1.66 8.31 6.87
N ILE A 67 1.53 8.77 5.62
CA ILE A 67 2.64 9.21 4.77
C ILE A 67 2.40 10.63 4.25
N ALA A 68 3.49 11.32 3.87
CA ALA A 68 3.43 12.59 3.17
C ALA A 68 4.15 12.46 1.83
N LEU A 69 3.39 12.29 0.76
CA LEU A 69 3.93 12.23 -0.59
C LEU A 69 4.32 13.63 -1.07
N PRO A 70 5.44 13.80 -1.79
CA PRO A 70 5.74 15.05 -2.48
C PRO A 70 4.78 15.28 -3.64
N GLU A 71 4.57 16.55 -4.01
CA GLU A 71 3.81 16.91 -5.21
C GLU A 71 4.36 16.21 -6.46
N GLY A 72 3.49 15.87 -7.40
CA GLY A 72 3.82 15.10 -8.60
C GLY A 72 3.93 13.59 -8.38
N TYR A 73 3.62 13.11 -7.17
CA TYR A 73 3.57 11.69 -6.85
C TYR A 73 2.22 11.29 -6.25
N ALA A 74 1.82 10.06 -6.50
CA ALA A 74 0.72 9.40 -5.83
C ALA A 74 1.18 8.03 -5.32
N ALA A 75 0.47 7.49 -4.34
CA ALA A 75 0.62 6.10 -3.96
C ALA A 75 -0.66 5.34 -4.29
N PHE A 76 -0.47 4.05 -4.63
CA PHE A 76 -1.57 3.15 -4.95
C PHE A 76 -1.52 1.94 -4.02
N ILE A 77 -2.64 1.67 -3.36
CA ILE A 77 -2.81 0.45 -2.57
C ILE A 77 -3.35 -0.62 -3.50
N GLN A 78 -2.56 -1.68 -3.67
CA GLN A 78 -2.87 -2.79 -4.56
C GLN A 78 -2.99 -4.11 -3.79
N PRO A 79 -3.80 -5.07 -4.30
CA PRO A 79 -3.94 -6.36 -3.66
C PRO A 79 -2.66 -7.19 -3.76
N ARG A 80 -2.56 -8.20 -2.91
CA ARG A 80 -1.53 -9.22 -2.98
C ARG A 80 -2.06 -10.43 -3.75
N SER A 81 -1.33 -10.82 -4.79
CA SER A 81 -1.70 -11.96 -5.65
C SER A 81 -1.92 -13.26 -4.87
N GLY A 82 -1.14 -13.49 -3.81
CA GLY A 82 -1.27 -14.68 -2.97
C GLY A 82 -2.58 -14.73 -2.20
N LEU A 83 -3.07 -13.61 -1.67
CA LEU A 83 -4.37 -13.54 -0.99
C LEU A 83 -5.51 -13.68 -1.99
N ALA A 84 -5.40 -13.03 -3.14
CA ALA A 84 -6.40 -13.10 -4.19
C ALA A 84 -6.56 -14.54 -4.71
N LEU A 85 -5.45 -15.22 -5.01
CA LEU A 85 -5.48 -16.57 -5.57
C LEU A 85 -5.96 -17.63 -4.56
N LYS A 86 -5.45 -17.57 -3.31
CA LYS A 86 -5.70 -18.63 -2.32
C LYS A 86 -6.99 -18.45 -1.55
N HIS A 87 -7.41 -17.20 -1.34
CA HIS A 87 -8.53 -16.89 -0.43
C HIS A 87 -9.61 -16.04 -1.06
N GLY A 88 -9.46 -15.61 -2.33
CA GLY A 88 -10.42 -14.71 -2.94
C GLY A 88 -10.46 -13.32 -2.28
N VAL A 89 -9.40 -12.93 -1.54
CA VAL A 89 -9.34 -11.64 -0.85
C VAL A 89 -8.57 -10.63 -1.68
N THR A 90 -9.19 -9.48 -1.90
CA THR A 90 -8.61 -8.40 -2.72
C THR A 90 -8.94 -7.02 -2.15
N CYS A 91 -8.33 -5.97 -2.69
CA CYS A 91 -8.73 -4.60 -2.38
C CYS A 91 -9.95 -4.24 -3.24
N LEU A 92 -11.05 -3.86 -2.59
CA LEU A 92 -12.33 -3.59 -3.28
C LEU A 92 -12.22 -2.41 -4.25
N ASN A 93 -11.45 -1.38 -3.89
CA ASN A 93 -11.26 -0.16 -4.67
C ASN A 93 -9.93 -0.14 -5.43
N THR A 94 -9.35 -1.29 -5.75
CA THR A 94 -8.04 -1.34 -6.40
C THR A 94 -8.03 -0.70 -7.79
N PRO A 95 -6.98 0.11 -8.10
CA PRO A 95 -5.93 0.59 -7.22
C PRO A 95 -6.45 1.71 -6.29
N GLY A 96 -6.31 1.54 -4.96
CA GLY A 96 -6.69 2.56 -3.99
C GLY A 96 -5.76 3.77 -4.06
N LEU A 97 -6.29 4.92 -4.46
CA LEU A 97 -5.51 6.13 -4.70
C LEU A 97 -5.24 6.91 -3.42
N ILE A 98 -3.97 7.28 -3.22
CA ILE A 98 -3.49 8.16 -2.15
C ILE A 98 -2.84 9.39 -2.79
N ASP A 99 -3.48 10.52 -2.64
CA ASP A 99 -3.01 11.80 -3.17
C ASP A 99 -1.85 12.38 -2.34
N SER A 100 -1.03 13.24 -2.97
CA SER A 100 0.08 13.92 -2.28
C SER A 100 -0.37 14.78 -1.09
N GLY A 101 -1.59 15.31 -1.13
CA GLY A 101 -2.20 16.10 -0.04
C GLY A 101 -2.81 15.29 1.09
N TYR A 102 -2.94 13.96 0.95
CA TYR A 102 -3.52 13.12 1.99
C TYR A 102 -2.58 12.99 3.20
N ARG A 103 -3.11 13.17 4.41
CA ARG A 103 -2.34 13.13 5.69
C ARG A 103 -2.96 12.19 6.71
N GLY A 104 -4.07 11.52 6.36
CA GLY A 104 -4.71 10.55 7.24
C GLY A 104 -3.96 9.22 7.30
N GLU A 105 -4.42 8.34 8.16
CA GLU A 105 -3.94 6.96 8.20
C GLU A 105 -4.23 6.25 6.89
N LEU A 106 -3.24 5.50 6.39
CA LEU A 106 -3.48 4.57 5.28
C LEU A 106 -4.32 3.41 5.79
N LYS A 107 -5.47 3.20 5.16
CA LYS A 107 -6.35 2.07 5.44
C LYS A 107 -6.58 1.27 4.16
N VAL A 108 -6.67 -0.04 4.32
CA VAL A 108 -6.87 -0.97 3.21
C VAL A 108 -8.32 -1.45 3.21
N LEU A 109 -9.05 -1.17 2.14
CA LEU A 109 -10.43 -1.66 1.97
C LEU A 109 -10.40 -3.05 1.32
N LEU A 110 -10.51 -4.09 2.15
CA LEU A 110 -10.54 -5.48 1.69
C LEU A 110 -11.96 -5.98 1.45
N VAL A 111 -12.08 -6.93 0.55
CA VAL A 111 -13.28 -7.72 0.31
C VAL A 111 -12.92 -9.21 0.21
N ASN A 112 -13.74 -10.05 0.81
CA ASN A 112 -13.67 -11.51 0.69
C ASN A 112 -14.69 -11.98 -0.35
N THR A 113 -14.21 -12.45 -1.50
CA THR A 113 -15.07 -12.97 -2.58
C THR A 113 -15.34 -14.46 -2.49
N ASP A 114 -14.70 -15.18 -1.55
CA ASP A 114 -15.01 -16.59 -1.33
C ASP A 114 -16.50 -16.72 -0.91
N PRO A 115 -17.27 -17.60 -1.56
CA PRO A 115 -18.71 -17.70 -1.29
C PRO A 115 -19.05 -18.37 0.05
N LYS A 116 -18.10 -19.06 0.68
CA LYS A 116 -18.39 -19.93 1.84
C LYS A 116 -17.44 -19.77 3.02
N VAL A 117 -16.19 -19.42 2.77
CA VAL A 117 -15.14 -19.43 3.78
C VAL A 117 -14.85 -18.01 4.26
N PRO A 118 -15.02 -17.70 5.55
CA PRO A 118 -14.59 -16.41 6.10
C PRO A 118 -13.07 -16.29 6.04
N PHE A 119 -12.57 -15.07 5.94
CA PHE A 119 -11.15 -14.79 5.98
C PHE A 119 -10.80 -13.99 7.23
N GLU A 120 -9.94 -14.55 8.05
CA GLU A 120 -9.42 -13.88 9.24
C GLU A 120 -8.18 -13.08 8.89
N VAL A 121 -8.23 -11.76 9.15
CA VAL A 121 -7.09 -10.86 9.08
C VAL A 121 -6.50 -10.76 10.46
N ASN A 122 -5.24 -11.14 10.63
CA ASN A 122 -4.54 -11.00 11.90
C ASN A 122 -3.64 -9.76 11.90
N ARG A 123 -3.49 -9.14 13.08
CA ARG A 123 -2.54 -8.03 13.26
C ARG A 123 -1.12 -8.46 12.84
N GLY A 124 -0.44 -7.63 12.07
CA GLY A 124 0.90 -7.91 11.54
C GLY A 124 0.92 -8.69 10.23
N GLU A 125 -0.22 -9.17 9.73
CA GLU A 125 -0.29 -9.82 8.44
C GLU A 125 -0.14 -8.83 7.28
N ARG A 126 0.49 -9.28 6.21
CA ARG A 126 0.63 -8.54 4.96
C ARG A 126 -0.65 -8.63 4.17
N ILE A 127 -1.41 -7.55 4.11
CA ILE A 127 -2.76 -7.50 3.53
C ILE A 127 -2.86 -6.84 2.17
N ALA A 128 -1.91 -5.97 1.84
CA ALA A 128 -1.85 -5.22 0.59
C ALA A 128 -0.41 -4.82 0.29
N GLN A 129 -0.20 -4.11 -0.80
CA GLN A 129 1.08 -3.50 -1.14
C GLN A 129 0.89 -2.05 -1.57
N LEU A 130 1.86 -1.21 -1.21
CA LEU A 130 1.92 0.21 -1.54
C LEU A 130 2.90 0.42 -2.69
N VAL A 131 2.42 1.02 -3.77
CA VAL A 131 3.22 1.38 -4.94
C VAL A 131 3.22 2.90 -5.07
N ILE A 132 4.40 3.53 -5.17
CA ILE A 132 4.54 4.98 -5.35
C ILE A 132 4.92 5.25 -6.79
N GLN A 133 4.19 6.16 -7.43
CA GLN A 133 4.39 6.50 -8.84
C GLN A 133 4.41 8.02 -9.02
N LYS A 134 5.14 8.47 -10.03
CA LYS A 134 5.03 9.81 -10.57
C LYS A 134 3.72 9.94 -11.33
N VAL A 135 3.01 11.05 -11.16
CA VAL A 135 1.73 11.31 -11.84
C VAL A 135 1.76 12.66 -12.52
N GLU A 136 1.12 12.73 -13.68
CA GLU A 136 0.91 13.97 -14.42
C GLU A 136 -0.44 14.60 -14.04
N GLN A 137 -0.47 15.93 -14.04
CA GLN A 137 -1.73 16.67 -13.95
C GLN A 137 -2.07 17.24 -15.32
N ALA A 138 -3.32 17.04 -15.76
CA ALA A 138 -3.80 17.50 -17.04
C ALA A 138 -4.74 18.71 -16.86
N GLU A 139 -4.61 19.68 -17.76
CA GLU A 139 -5.62 20.71 -17.97
C GLU A 139 -6.55 20.27 -19.09
N PHE A 140 -7.86 20.19 -18.80
CA PHE A 140 -8.85 19.79 -19.79
C PHE A 140 -9.33 21.04 -20.55
N VAL A 141 -9.13 21.07 -21.86
CA VAL A 141 -9.54 22.17 -22.74
C VAL A 141 -10.70 21.69 -23.61
N ALA A 142 -11.84 22.37 -23.52
CA ALA A 142 -13.00 22.09 -24.37
C ALA A 142 -12.70 22.49 -25.82
N THR A 143 -13.09 21.67 -26.79
CA THR A 143 -12.97 21.91 -28.25
C THR A 143 -14.34 22.09 -28.89
#